data_7267b372291db20fa24377a15fc11b36
#
_entry.id   7267b372291db20fa24377a15fc11b36
#
_cell.length_a   1.000
_cell.length_b   1.000
_cell.length_c   1.000
_cell.angle_alpha   90.00
_cell.angle_beta   90.00
_cell.angle_gamma   90.00
#
_symmetry.space_group_name_H-M   'P 1'
#
loop_
_entity.id
_entity.type
_entity.pdbx_description
1 polymer ?
#
loop_
_entity_poly.entity_id
_entity_poly.type
_entity_poly.pdbx_seq_one_letter_code
_entity_poly.pdbx_strand_id
1 'polypeptide(L)'
;MNKKSWIIFSIIVVAIVGGMIYISTQNRLDVSDINNEQLNKTIGAESRNGDIADHEFGSKNPKVTIIEYADYQCPGCSTAAPKAKEVTEKYKDSVQLIFRNFPIASSHPNARAAAAVAEAAGLQGKFWEMNNLLYANQDAWKNANAADRDNVFRLYAEQLKLDLNKYKTDIASSRVKHKIDFDMALGRKHGVAATPTFYINGKNTEMDNSGSIEAAVKEALKKAGVEIKN
;
A
#
# COMPACT_ATOMS: atom_id res chain seq x y z
N MET A 1 -46.67 -0.76 20.99
CA MET A 1 -46.46 -0.18 19.62
C MET A 1 -47.46 -0.83 18.69
N ASN A 2 -48.24 -0.06 17.93
CA ASN A 2 -49.20 -0.61 17.02
C ASN A 2 -48.57 -1.05 15.69
N LYS A 3 -49.24 -1.87 14.88
CA LYS A 3 -48.73 -2.39 13.61
C LYS A 3 -48.23 -1.28 12.67
N LYS A 4 -48.84 -0.10 12.68
CA LYS A 4 -48.45 1.04 11.83
C LYS A 4 -47.06 1.61 12.26
N SER A 5 -46.82 1.71 13.56
CA SER A 5 -45.51 2.17 14.07
C SER A 5 -44.37 1.21 13.72
N TRP A 6 -44.62 -0.11 13.71
CA TRP A 6 -43.63 -1.11 13.28
C TRP A 6 -43.33 -1.02 11.78
N ILE A 7 -44.31 -0.78 10.94
CA ILE A 7 -44.15 -0.60 9.49
C ILE A 7 -43.29 0.64 9.22
N ILE A 8 -43.62 1.77 9.86
CA ILE A 8 -42.87 3.04 9.70
C ILE A 8 -41.41 2.85 10.16
N PHE A 9 -41.19 2.20 11.30
CA PHE A 9 -39.84 1.90 11.79
C PHE A 9 -39.04 1.04 10.79
N SER A 10 -39.65 -0.02 10.24
CA SER A 10 -38.99 -0.87 9.25
C SER A 10 -38.61 -0.12 7.97
N ILE A 11 -39.47 0.77 7.48
CA ILE A 11 -39.18 1.60 6.30
C ILE A 11 -37.98 2.54 6.58
N ILE A 12 -37.94 3.16 7.75
CA ILE A 12 -36.83 4.04 8.14
C ILE A 12 -35.52 3.24 8.20
N VAL A 13 -35.54 2.07 8.81
CA VAL A 13 -34.34 1.22 8.89
C VAL A 13 -33.86 0.80 7.51
N VAL A 14 -34.75 0.38 6.63
CA VAL A 14 -34.39 0.02 5.25
C VAL A 14 -33.84 1.23 4.49
N ALA A 15 -34.42 2.42 4.65
CA ALA A 15 -33.93 3.64 4.01
C ALA A 15 -32.52 4.03 4.53
N ILE A 16 -32.29 3.92 5.85
CA ILE A 16 -30.97 4.19 6.45
C ILE A 16 -29.93 3.19 5.95
N VAL A 17 -30.25 1.89 5.99
CA VAL A 17 -29.32 0.83 5.53
C VAL A 17 -29.07 0.96 4.03
N GLY A 18 -30.12 1.17 3.23
CA GLY A 18 -30.01 1.42 1.78
C GLY A 18 -29.18 2.66 1.47
N GLY A 19 -29.38 3.74 2.21
CA GLY A 19 -28.58 4.97 2.10
C GLY A 19 -27.12 4.74 2.47
N MET A 20 -26.83 4.00 3.54
CA MET A 20 -25.45 3.65 3.92
C MET A 20 -24.77 2.77 2.87
N ILE A 21 -25.46 1.79 2.33
CA ILE A 21 -24.93 0.94 1.25
C ILE A 21 -24.66 1.79 0.00
N TYR A 22 -25.62 2.66 -0.38
CA TYR A 22 -25.46 3.56 -1.53
C TYR A 22 -24.26 4.49 -1.38
N ILE A 23 -24.09 5.14 -0.23
CA ILE A 23 -22.94 6.00 0.06
C ILE A 23 -21.62 5.19 0.06
N SER A 24 -21.64 3.97 0.61
CA SER A 24 -20.47 3.09 0.63
C SER A 24 -20.04 2.65 -0.78
N THR A 25 -20.99 2.44 -1.69
CA THR A 25 -20.66 2.07 -3.07
C THR A 25 -20.20 3.27 -3.90
N GLN A 26 -20.74 4.45 -3.67
CA GLN A 26 -20.32 5.69 -4.34
C GLN A 26 -18.89 6.13 -3.95
N ASN A 27 -18.44 5.79 -2.75
CA ASN A 27 -17.10 6.16 -2.25
C ASN A 27 -15.99 5.19 -2.69
N ARG A 28 -16.28 4.16 -3.49
CA ARG A 28 -15.24 3.28 -4.04
C ARG A 28 -14.63 3.92 -5.27
N LEU A 29 -13.29 4.08 -5.24
CA LEU A 29 -12.57 4.50 -6.44
C LEU A 29 -12.77 3.47 -7.55
N ASP A 30 -13.21 3.98 -8.71
CA ASP A 30 -13.37 3.16 -9.90
C ASP A 30 -12.00 3.01 -10.59
N VAL A 31 -11.54 1.77 -10.67
CA VAL A 31 -10.33 1.35 -11.38
C VAL A 31 -10.66 0.35 -12.49
N SER A 32 -11.88 0.40 -13.03
CA SER A 32 -12.35 -0.51 -14.08
C SER A 32 -11.55 -0.37 -15.37
N ASP A 33 -11.09 0.83 -15.67
CA ASP A 33 -10.25 1.20 -16.81
C ASP A 33 -8.80 0.70 -16.72
N ILE A 34 -8.30 0.32 -15.54
CA ILE A 34 -6.98 -0.28 -15.35
C ILE A 34 -7.05 -1.76 -15.75
N ASN A 35 -6.42 -2.15 -16.82
CA ASN A 35 -6.38 -3.53 -17.27
C ASN A 35 -5.32 -4.38 -16.52
N ASN A 36 -5.30 -5.71 -16.74
CA ASN A 36 -4.38 -6.61 -16.06
C ASN A 36 -2.91 -6.33 -16.39
N GLU A 37 -2.61 -5.83 -17.57
CA GLU A 37 -1.24 -5.45 -17.92
C GLU A 37 -0.78 -4.23 -17.11
N GLN A 38 -1.64 -3.22 -16.99
CA GLN A 38 -1.37 -2.03 -16.20
C GLN A 38 -1.27 -2.33 -14.68
N LEU A 39 -2.05 -3.33 -14.18
CA LEU A 39 -1.90 -3.78 -12.79
C LEU A 39 -0.49 -4.25 -12.47
N ASN A 40 0.23 -4.78 -13.46
CA ASN A 40 1.56 -5.36 -13.31
C ASN A 40 2.72 -4.42 -13.71
N LYS A 41 2.41 -3.13 -13.90
CA LYS A 41 3.39 -2.08 -14.24
C LYS A 41 3.24 -0.89 -13.29
N THR A 42 4.21 0.00 -13.33
CA THR A 42 4.11 1.31 -12.69
C THR A 42 2.92 2.08 -13.22
N ILE A 43 2.16 2.66 -12.30
CA ILE A 43 1.05 3.56 -12.61
C ILE A 43 1.50 4.99 -12.29
N GLY A 44 1.43 5.85 -13.29
CA GLY A 44 1.86 7.24 -13.20
C GLY A 44 0.89 8.14 -12.42
N ALA A 45 1.33 9.36 -12.17
CA ALA A 45 0.57 10.35 -11.42
C ALA A 45 -0.69 10.86 -12.15
N GLU A 46 -0.77 10.67 -13.47
CA GLU A 46 -1.92 11.04 -14.31
C GLU A 46 -3.15 10.13 -14.12
N SER A 47 -2.95 8.94 -13.55
CA SER A 47 -4.03 8.03 -13.18
C SER A 47 -4.66 8.49 -11.86
N ARG A 48 -5.97 8.35 -11.67
CA ARG A 48 -6.80 8.84 -10.54
C ARG A 48 -6.31 8.45 -9.12
N ASN A 49 -5.02 8.60 -8.88
CA ASN A 49 -4.27 8.22 -7.68
C ASN A 49 -3.85 9.42 -6.81
N GLY A 50 -4.53 10.56 -6.95
CA GLY A 50 -4.21 11.78 -6.19
C GLY A 50 -2.96 12.50 -6.69
N ASP A 51 -2.61 12.37 -7.96
CA ASP A 51 -1.37 12.91 -8.57
C ASP A 51 -0.09 12.40 -7.89
N ILE A 52 -0.13 11.18 -7.37
CA ILE A 52 1.03 10.48 -6.78
C ILE A 52 1.25 9.19 -7.57
N ALA A 53 2.37 9.11 -8.27
CA ALA A 53 2.77 7.89 -8.98
C ALA A 53 3.07 6.74 -8.01
N ASP A 54 3.14 5.52 -8.52
CA ASP A 54 3.65 4.38 -7.77
C ASP A 54 5.09 4.65 -7.29
N HIS A 55 5.41 4.16 -6.12
CA HIS A 55 6.76 4.26 -5.56
C HIS A 55 7.62 3.11 -6.05
N GLU A 56 8.58 3.44 -6.89
CA GLU A 56 9.51 2.51 -7.52
C GLU A 56 10.86 2.47 -6.79
N PHE A 57 11.45 1.26 -6.75
CA PHE A 57 12.81 1.04 -6.29
C PHE A 57 13.53 0.08 -7.24
N GLY A 58 14.82 0.31 -7.50
CA GLY A 58 15.63 -0.52 -8.39
C GLY A 58 15.64 -0.06 -9.84
N SER A 59 15.54 -1.01 -10.77
CA SER A 59 15.71 -0.77 -12.21
C SER A 59 14.66 0.18 -12.78
N LYS A 60 15.10 1.08 -13.66
CA LYS A 60 14.19 1.91 -14.49
C LYS A 60 13.79 1.21 -15.79
N ASN A 61 14.49 0.14 -16.18
CA ASN A 61 14.19 -0.70 -17.34
C ASN A 61 14.15 -2.18 -16.93
N PRO A 62 13.19 -2.57 -16.06
CA PRO A 62 13.20 -3.88 -15.44
C PRO A 62 12.93 -5.01 -16.43
N LYS A 63 13.58 -6.14 -16.20
CA LYS A 63 13.22 -7.46 -16.77
C LYS A 63 12.27 -8.21 -15.85
N VAL A 64 12.31 -7.88 -14.55
CA VAL A 64 11.42 -8.44 -13.54
C VAL A 64 10.85 -7.31 -12.71
N THR A 65 9.53 -7.28 -12.60
CA THR A 65 8.80 -6.34 -11.73
C THR A 65 8.19 -7.09 -10.56
N ILE A 66 8.48 -6.63 -9.37
CA ILE A 66 7.86 -7.07 -8.12
C ILE A 66 6.82 -6.01 -7.75
N ILE A 67 5.56 -6.40 -7.55
CA ILE A 67 4.55 -5.53 -6.95
C ILE A 67 4.24 -6.07 -5.58
N GLU A 68 4.41 -5.23 -4.58
CA GLU A 68 4.11 -5.52 -3.19
C GLU A 68 2.87 -4.75 -2.75
N TYR A 69 1.80 -5.46 -2.36
CA TYR A 69 0.69 -4.90 -1.63
C TYR A 69 0.91 -5.13 -0.14
N ALA A 70 1.07 -4.06 0.61
CA ALA A 70 1.51 -4.15 1.99
C ALA A 70 0.80 -3.18 2.94
N ASP A 71 0.82 -3.59 4.21
CA ASP A 71 0.28 -2.88 5.35
C ASP A 71 1.40 -2.61 6.36
N TYR A 72 1.64 -1.35 6.68
CA TYR A 72 2.72 -0.98 7.58
C TYR A 72 2.59 -1.55 9.00
N GLN A 73 1.36 -1.85 9.45
CA GLN A 73 1.13 -2.40 10.78
C GLN A 73 1.14 -3.95 10.78
N CYS A 74 1.10 -4.59 9.61
CA CYS A 74 1.13 -6.05 9.50
C CYS A 74 2.50 -6.61 9.88
N PRO A 75 2.60 -7.56 10.84
CA PRO A 75 3.87 -8.16 11.23
C PRO A 75 4.56 -8.92 10.10
N GLY A 76 3.78 -9.60 9.22
CA GLY A 76 4.33 -10.29 8.05
C GLY A 76 4.99 -9.31 7.08
N CYS A 77 4.40 -8.10 6.89
CA CYS A 77 4.98 -7.07 6.03
C CYS A 77 6.28 -6.51 6.59
N SER A 78 6.40 -6.32 7.91
CA SER A 78 7.65 -5.84 8.51
C SER A 78 8.82 -6.79 8.31
N THR A 79 8.55 -8.08 8.11
CA THR A 79 9.56 -9.11 7.80
C THR A 79 9.82 -9.21 6.30
N ALA A 80 8.79 -9.10 5.46
CA ALA A 80 8.87 -9.36 4.03
C ALA A 80 9.37 -8.16 3.22
N ALA A 81 8.91 -6.94 3.53
CA ALA A 81 9.27 -5.73 2.79
C ALA A 81 10.79 -5.44 2.75
N PRO A 82 11.55 -5.54 3.87
CA PRO A 82 12.99 -5.39 3.82
C PRO A 82 13.68 -6.41 2.91
N LYS A 83 13.20 -7.67 2.90
CA LYS A 83 13.74 -8.73 2.03
C LYS A 83 13.45 -8.46 0.55
N ALA A 84 12.24 -7.99 0.22
CA ALA A 84 11.90 -7.60 -1.15
C ALA A 84 12.81 -6.49 -1.65
N LYS A 85 13.08 -5.51 -0.81
CA LYS A 85 13.99 -4.40 -1.11
C LYS A 85 15.44 -4.87 -1.26
N GLU A 86 15.93 -5.74 -0.36
CA GLU A 86 17.26 -6.34 -0.44
C GLU A 86 17.48 -7.12 -1.75
N VAL A 87 16.51 -7.97 -2.12
CA VAL A 87 16.56 -8.70 -3.39
C VAL A 87 16.55 -7.76 -4.58
N THR A 88 15.74 -6.70 -4.53
CA THR A 88 15.72 -5.68 -5.59
C THR A 88 17.06 -4.95 -5.69
N GLU A 89 17.68 -4.57 -4.58
CA GLU A 89 18.99 -3.93 -4.58
C GLU A 89 20.08 -4.87 -5.15
N LYS A 90 20.03 -6.16 -4.79
CA LYS A 90 20.96 -7.17 -5.31
C LYS A 90 20.90 -7.30 -6.85
N TYR A 91 19.71 -7.15 -7.42
CA TYR A 91 19.46 -7.27 -8.87
C TYR A 91 19.00 -5.94 -9.50
N LYS A 92 19.45 -4.81 -8.97
CA LYS A 92 18.96 -3.45 -9.29
C LYS A 92 19.03 -3.04 -10.76
N ASP A 93 19.89 -3.68 -11.55
CA ASP A 93 19.98 -3.41 -12.99
C ASP A 93 18.83 -4.06 -13.79
N SER A 94 18.15 -5.05 -13.21
CA SER A 94 17.14 -5.87 -13.91
C SER A 94 15.82 -6.01 -13.14
N VAL A 95 15.79 -5.69 -11.85
CA VAL A 95 14.61 -5.86 -10.99
C VAL A 95 14.11 -4.51 -10.51
N GLN A 96 12.80 -4.34 -10.56
CA GLN A 96 12.10 -3.19 -9.99
C GLN A 96 11.12 -3.69 -8.92
N LEU A 97 11.04 -2.97 -7.80
CA LEU A 97 10.01 -3.12 -6.78
C LEU A 97 9.05 -1.93 -6.85
N ILE A 98 7.77 -2.21 -6.88
CA ILE A 98 6.67 -1.25 -6.78
C ILE A 98 5.92 -1.53 -5.49
N PHE A 99 5.81 -0.51 -4.64
CA PHE A 99 5.05 -0.59 -3.39
C PHE A 99 3.66 0.01 -3.57
N ARG A 100 2.63 -0.70 -3.09
CA ARG A 100 1.23 -0.25 -3.06
C ARG A 100 0.63 -0.44 -1.68
N ASN A 101 -0.01 0.60 -1.17
CA ASN A 101 -0.64 0.59 0.14
C ASN A 101 -1.87 -0.33 0.15
N PHE A 102 -1.92 -1.24 1.14
CA PHE A 102 -3.11 -2.06 1.37
C PHE A 102 -3.41 -2.17 2.88
N PRO A 103 -3.73 -1.05 3.55
CA PRO A 103 -4.00 -1.05 4.99
C PRO A 103 -5.29 -1.79 5.33
N ILE A 104 -5.23 -2.79 6.21
CA ILE A 104 -6.37 -3.60 6.66
C ILE A 104 -6.90 -3.00 7.96
N ALA A 105 -7.60 -1.87 7.88
CA ALA A 105 -8.02 -1.08 9.04
C ALA A 105 -8.88 -1.83 10.06
N SER A 106 -9.55 -2.92 9.68
CA SER A 106 -10.31 -3.77 10.60
C SER A 106 -9.45 -4.49 11.64
N SER A 107 -8.21 -4.83 11.28
CA SER A 107 -7.25 -5.52 12.16
C SER A 107 -6.10 -4.61 12.59
N HIS A 108 -5.82 -3.57 11.81
CA HIS A 108 -4.66 -2.70 11.94
C HIS A 108 -5.09 -1.23 11.98
N PRO A 109 -5.55 -0.72 13.15
CA PRO A 109 -6.14 0.62 13.25
C PRO A 109 -5.18 1.77 12.91
N ASN A 110 -3.86 1.57 13.05
CA ASN A 110 -2.83 2.57 12.76
C ASN A 110 -2.26 2.47 11.33
N ALA A 111 -2.58 1.42 10.59
CA ALA A 111 -2.01 1.14 9.26
C ALA A 111 -2.25 2.27 8.25
N ARG A 112 -3.48 2.83 8.23
CA ARG A 112 -3.81 3.90 7.29
C ARG A 112 -3.09 5.21 7.63
N ALA A 113 -2.89 5.51 8.91
CA ALA A 113 -2.10 6.65 9.32
C ALA A 113 -0.62 6.49 8.93
N ALA A 114 -0.05 5.31 9.10
CA ALA A 114 1.32 5.00 8.66
C ALA A 114 1.47 5.12 7.13
N ALA A 115 0.49 4.65 6.36
CA ALA A 115 0.47 4.83 4.91
C ALA A 115 0.44 6.33 4.52
N ALA A 116 -0.38 7.15 5.19
CA ALA A 116 -0.45 8.58 4.93
C ALA A 116 0.89 9.29 5.23
N VAL A 117 1.59 8.86 6.26
CA VAL A 117 2.92 9.37 6.63
C VAL A 117 3.97 9.03 5.56
N ALA A 118 3.95 7.80 5.04
CA ALA A 118 4.85 7.38 3.97
C ALA A 118 4.61 8.17 2.67
N GLU A 119 3.34 8.34 2.29
CA GLU A 119 2.97 9.12 1.10
C GLU A 119 3.35 10.61 1.24
N ALA A 120 3.10 11.22 2.42
CA ALA A 120 3.49 12.61 2.68
C ALA A 120 5.02 12.80 2.63
N ALA A 121 5.80 11.84 3.12
CA ALA A 121 7.24 11.83 2.97
C ALA A 121 7.65 11.66 1.50
N GLY A 122 6.92 10.84 0.75
CA GLY A 122 7.10 10.64 -0.69
C GLY A 122 6.91 11.92 -1.50
N LEU A 123 5.97 12.79 -1.14
CA LEU A 123 5.78 14.13 -1.74
C LEU A 123 6.98 15.09 -1.52
N GLN A 124 7.91 14.70 -0.63
CA GLN A 124 9.17 15.38 -0.39
C GLN A 124 10.39 14.54 -0.80
N GLY A 125 10.18 13.48 -1.62
CA GLY A 125 11.24 12.61 -2.13
C GLY A 125 11.83 11.63 -1.11
N LYS A 126 11.12 11.36 0.01
CA LYS A 126 11.58 10.55 1.13
C LYS A 126 10.70 9.32 1.44
N PHE A 127 10.01 8.80 0.39
CA PHE A 127 9.13 7.64 0.57
C PHE A 127 9.87 6.43 1.14
N TRP A 128 10.95 6.00 0.51
CA TRP A 128 11.65 4.78 0.88
C TRP A 128 12.37 4.87 2.22
N GLU A 129 12.85 6.06 2.58
CA GLU A 129 13.43 6.30 3.90
C GLU A 129 12.36 6.21 4.99
N MET A 130 11.17 6.80 4.77
CA MET A 130 10.05 6.71 5.70
C MET A 130 9.51 5.28 5.78
N ASN A 131 9.38 4.59 4.64
CA ASN A 131 9.01 3.18 4.56
C ASN A 131 9.92 2.31 5.45
N ASN A 132 11.24 2.51 5.35
CA ASN A 132 12.21 1.79 6.18
C ASN A 132 12.02 2.08 7.68
N LEU A 133 11.84 3.35 8.07
CA LEU A 133 11.65 3.74 9.48
C LEU A 133 10.38 3.13 10.06
N LEU A 134 9.28 3.14 9.30
CA LEU A 134 8.00 2.59 9.73
C LEU A 134 8.09 1.09 10.02
N TYR A 135 8.72 0.31 9.12
CA TYR A 135 8.88 -1.13 9.34
C TYR A 135 9.93 -1.45 10.40
N ALA A 136 11.09 -0.79 10.39
CA ALA A 136 12.16 -1.06 11.34
C ALA A 136 11.75 -0.77 12.79
N ASN A 137 10.83 0.15 13.00
CA ASN A 137 10.39 0.59 14.32
C ASN A 137 8.89 0.34 14.54
N GLN A 138 8.31 -0.68 13.90
CA GLN A 138 6.88 -1.00 13.95
C GLN A 138 6.36 -1.08 15.40
N ASP A 139 7.14 -1.66 16.32
CA ASP A 139 6.76 -1.85 17.72
C ASP A 139 6.55 -0.52 18.47
N ALA A 140 7.21 0.57 18.05
CA ALA A 140 7.08 1.87 18.69
C ALA A 140 5.71 2.54 18.47
N TRP A 141 4.99 2.15 17.41
CA TRP A 141 3.76 2.85 17.02
C TRP A 141 2.55 1.94 16.74
N LYS A 142 2.76 0.65 16.42
CA LYS A 142 1.67 -0.23 15.97
C LYS A 142 0.50 -0.36 16.95
N ASN A 143 0.80 -0.32 18.27
CA ASN A 143 -0.19 -0.45 19.34
C ASN A 143 -0.42 0.87 20.10
N ALA A 144 0.19 1.96 19.66
CA ALA A 144 0.06 3.27 20.30
C ALA A 144 -1.32 3.87 20.04
N ASN A 145 -1.79 4.69 20.99
CA ASN A 145 -2.92 5.57 20.75
C ASN A 145 -2.57 6.62 19.68
N ALA A 146 -3.56 7.36 19.20
CA ALA A 146 -3.35 8.30 18.10
C ALA A 146 -2.31 9.39 18.41
N ALA A 147 -2.31 9.95 19.62
CA ALA A 147 -1.40 11.03 19.99
C ALA A 147 0.06 10.55 20.07
N ASP A 148 0.29 9.39 20.70
CA ASP A 148 1.63 8.80 20.83
C ASP A 148 2.17 8.35 19.47
N ARG A 149 1.34 7.70 18.65
CA ARG A 149 1.67 7.31 17.28
C ARG A 149 2.06 8.53 16.45
N ASP A 150 1.27 9.58 16.46
CA ASP A 150 1.51 10.78 15.66
C ASP A 150 2.79 11.51 16.10
N ASN A 151 3.12 11.45 17.40
CA ASN A 151 4.39 11.95 17.92
C ASN A 151 5.58 11.13 17.38
N VAL A 152 5.49 9.79 17.36
CA VAL A 152 6.52 8.93 16.78
C VAL A 152 6.72 9.25 15.29
N PHE A 153 5.63 9.40 14.54
CA PHE A 153 5.70 9.73 13.11
C PHE A 153 6.30 11.11 12.86
N ARG A 154 6.02 12.08 13.71
CA ARG A 154 6.66 13.41 13.64
C ARG A 154 8.18 13.32 13.86
N LEU A 155 8.63 12.51 14.82
CA LEU A 155 10.07 12.30 15.05
C LEU A 155 10.75 11.69 13.82
N TYR A 156 10.09 10.77 13.11
CA TYR A 156 10.63 10.24 11.84
C TYR A 156 10.72 11.32 10.75
N ALA A 157 9.71 12.18 10.66
CA ALA A 157 9.73 13.29 9.72
C ALA A 157 10.88 14.28 10.02
N GLU A 158 11.14 14.57 11.31
CA GLU A 158 12.29 15.38 11.76
C GLU A 158 13.63 14.71 11.43
N GLN A 159 13.76 13.40 11.71
CA GLN A 159 14.95 12.61 11.39
C GLN A 159 15.27 12.66 9.88
N LEU A 160 14.24 12.61 9.03
CA LEU A 160 14.36 12.69 7.59
C LEU A 160 14.52 14.12 7.06
N LYS A 161 14.51 15.11 7.95
CA LYS A 161 14.61 16.56 7.64
C LYS A 161 13.53 17.02 6.68
N LEU A 162 12.30 16.54 6.85
CA LEU A 162 11.15 17.00 6.09
C LEU A 162 10.74 18.42 6.53
N ASP A 163 10.16 19.18 5.59
CA ASP A 163 9.37 20.36 5.96
C ASP A 163 8.14 19.90 6.75
N LEU A 164 8.10 20.19 8.04
CA LEU A 164 7.07 19.72 8.94
C LEU A 164 5.71 20.37 8.68
N ASN A 165 5.66 21.60 8.17
CA ASN A 165 4.41 22.26 7.81
C ASN A 165 3.80 21.60 6.60
N LYS A 166 4.61 21.37 5.56
CA LYS A 166 4.19 20.63 4.36
C LYS A 166 3.78 19.20 4.70
N TYR A 167 4.58 18.47 5.50
CA TYR A 167 4.28 17.13 5.97
C TYR A 167 2.93 17.05 6.67
N LYS A 168 2.63 17.95 7.61
CA LYS A 168 1.35 18.02 8.32
C LYS A 168 0.18 18.27 7.36
N THR A 169 0.35 19.16 6.39
CA THR A 169 -0.67 19.46 5.40
C THR A 169 -0.90 18.26 4.46
N ASP A 170 0.18 17.63 4.00
CA ASP A 170 0.12 16.52 3.05
C ASP A 170 -0.53 15.27 3.66
N ILE A 171 -0.26 14.91 4.91
CA ILE A 171 -0.91 13.79 5.61
C ILE A 171 -2.45 13.91 5.57
N ALA A 172 -2.97 15.12 5.74
CA ALA A 172 -4.42 15.39 5.77
C ALA A 172 -5.01 15.65 4.37
N SER A 173 -4.19 15.62 3.32
CA SER A 173 -4.61 16.02 1.99
C SER A 173 -5.49 14.97 1.30
N SER A 174 -6.38 15.42 0.41
CA SER A 174 -7.15 14.54 -0.47
C SER A 174 -6.25 13.74 -1.42
N ARG A 175 -5.10 14.27 -1.83
CA ARG A 175 -4.13 13.59 -2.70
C ARG A 175 -3.61 12.31 -2.06
N VAL A 176 -3.12 12.41 -0.83
CA VAL A 176 -2.62 11.25 -0.05
C VAL A 176 -3.74 10.26 0.22
N LYS A 177 -4.93 10.75 0.60
CA LYS A 177 -6.10 9.88 0.77
C LYS A 177 -6.43 9.11 -0.51
N HIS A 178 -6.47 9.79 -1.65
CA HIS A 178 -6.78 9.18 -2.96
C HIS A 178 -5.72 8.16 -3.35
N LYS A 179 -4.42 8.44 -3.15
CA LYS A 179 -3.35 7.46 -3.43
C LYS A 179 -3.58 6.16 -2.69
N ILE A 180 -3.84 6.22 -1.38
CA ILE A 180 -4.06 5.03 -0.56
C ILE A 180 -5.34 4.29 -1.01
N ASP A 181 -6.42 5.01 -1.25
CA ASP A 181 -7.70 4.43 -1.69
C ASP A 181 -7.58 3.79 -3.08
N PHE A 182 -6.80 4.40 -3.98
CA PHE A 182 -6.50 3.89 -5.31
C PHE A 182 -5.68 2.59 -5.24
N ASP A 183 -4.59 2.56 -4.46
CA ASP A 183 -3.79 1.36 -4.25
C ASP A 183 -4.64 0.21 -3.69
N MET A 184 -5.50 0.49 -2.71
CA MET A 184 -6.45 -0.49 -2.17
C MET A 184 -7.44 -0.98 -3.23
N ALA A 185 -7.91 -0.11 -4.11
CA ALA A 185 -8.81 -0.48 -5.19
C ALA A 185 -8.10 -1.38 -6.22
N LEU A 186 -6.85 -1.05 -6.58
CA LEU A 186 -6.00 -1.89 -7.43
C LEU A 186 -5.76 -3.26 -6.79
N GLY A 187 -5.42 -3.30 -5.50
CA GLY A 187 -5.20 -4.55 -4.77
C GLY A 187 -6.44 -5.44 -4.80
N ARG A 188 -7.63 -4.90 -4.51
CA ARG A 188 -8.89 -5.65 -4.62
C ARG A 188 -9.14 -6.16 -6.03
N LYS A 189 -8.90 -5.35 -7.06
CA LYS A 189 -9.00 -5.76 -8.47
C LYS A 189 -7.99 -6.84 -8.82
N HIS A 190 -6.79 -6.79 -8.25
CA HIS A 190 -5.73 -7.79 -8.44
C HIS A 190 -5.97 -9.07 -7.65
N GLY A 191 -7.02 -9.14 -6.81
CA GLY A 191 -7.35 -10.32 -5.99
C GLY A 191 -6.62 -10.40 -4.65
N VAL A 192 -6.07 -9.27 -4.16
CA VAL A 192 -5.41 -9.21 -2.84
C VAL A 192 -6.44 -9.37 -1.73
N ALA A 193 -6.29 -10.41 -0.90
CA ALA A 193 -7.14 -10.70 0.25
C ALA A 193 -6.41 -10.50 1.59
N ALA A 194 -5.08 -10.51 1.59
CA ALA A 194 -4.24 -10.37 2.78
C ALA A 194 -2.93 -9.64 2.44
N THR A 195 -2.18 -9.26 3.48
CA THR A 195 -0.85 -8.65 3.35
C THR A 195 0.21 -9.44 4.13
N PRO A 196 1.45 -9.51 3.65
CA PRO A 196 1.88 -9.03 2.35
C PRO A 196 1.39 -9.92 1.20
N THR A 197 1.10 -9.33 0.02
CA THR A 197 0.87 -10.07 -1.22
C THR A 197 1.84 -9.57 -2.28
N PHE A 198 2.53 -10.50 -2.94
CA PHE A 198 3.51 -10.20 -3.99
C PHE A 198 3.06 -10.71 -5.35
N TYR A 199 3.28 -9.89 -6.38
CA TYR A 199 3.18 -10.31 -7.78
C TYR A 199 4.54 -10.14 -8.44
N ILE A 200 5.07 -11.21 -9.04
CA ILE A 200 6.32 -11.17 -9.80
C ILE A 200 5.99 -11.38 -11.26
N ASN A 201 6.21 -10.37 -12.09
CA ASN A 201 5.79 -10.35 -13.50
C ASN A 201 4.32 -10.79 -13.66
N GLY A 202 3.42 -10.31 -12.80
CA GLY A 202 1.99 -10.58 -12.85
C GLY A 202 1.55 -11.92 -12.26
N LYS A 203 2.47 -12.76 -11.81
CA LYS A 203 2.14 -14.00 -11.13
C LYS A 203 2.09 -13.76 -9.62
N ASN A 204 0.94 -14.05 -9.00
CA ASN A 204 0.83 -14.09 -7.54
C ASN A 204 1.84 -15.09 -6.98
N THR A 205 2.67 -14.64 -6.07
CA THR A 205 3.75 -15.40 -5.48
C THR A 205 3.54 -15.48 -3.98
N GLU A 206 3.16 -16.66 -3.51
CA GLU A 206 3.04 -16.92 -2.09
C GLU A 206 4.44 -16.91 -1.45
N MET A 207 4.55 -16.19 -0.34
CA MET A 207 5.72 -16.24 0.51
C MET A 207 5.58 -17.44 1.44
N ASP A 208 6.12 -18.57 1.07
CA ASP A 208 6.27 -19.66 2.02
C ASP A 208 7.44 -19.40 2.98
N ASN A 209 7.45 -20.12 4.11
CA ASN A 209 8.49 -19.96 5.13
C ASN A 209 9.90 -20.41 4.66
N SER A 210 10.02 -21.02 3.50
CA SER A 210 11.25 -21.58 2.92
C SER A 210 11.61 -20.96 1.56
N GLY A 211 10.61 -20.48 0.80
CA GLY A 211 10.78 -19.88 -0.52
C GLY A 211 10.99 -18.38 -0.39
N SER A 212 12.18 -17.97 -0.43
CA SER A 212 12.49 -16.55 -0.44
C SER A 212 11.93 -15.92 -1.71
N ILE A 213 11.46 -14.69 -1.62
CA ILE A 213 11.17 -13.83 -2.76
C ILE A 213 12.34 -13.85 -3.76
N GLU A 214 13.56 -14.07 -3.27
CA GLU A 214 14.75 -14.22 -4.10
C GLU A 214 14.69 -15.42 -5.03
N ALA A 215 14.17 -16.57 -4.60
CA ALA A 215 14.04 -17.75 -5.45
C ALA A 215 13.10 -17.50 -6.63
N ALA A 216 11.95 -16.87 -6.36
CA ALA A 216 10.98 -16.52 -7.40
C ALA A 216 11.53 -15.44 -8.35
N VAL A 217 12.27 -14.46 -7.85
CA VAL A 217 12.95 -13.45 -8.66
C VAL A 217 14.03 -14.09 -9.53
N LYS A 218 14.85 -14.99 -9.00
CA LYS A 218 15.86 -15.73 -9.78
C LYS A 218 15.24 -16.55 -10.90
N GLU A 219 14.13 -17.23 -10.64
CA GLU A 219 13.39 -17.97 -11.67
C GLU A 219 12.88 -17.02 -12.76
N ALA A 220 12.29 -15.88 -12.38
CA ALA A 220 11.80 -14.87 -13.33
C ALA A 220 12.96 -14.28 -14.18
N LEU A 221 14.10 -13.99 -13.57
CA LEU A 221 15.29 -13.48 -14.25
C LEU A 221 15.82 -14.49 -15.28
N LYS A 222 15.92 -15.79 -14.91
CA LYS A 222 16.31 -16.86 -15.84
C LYS A 222 15.35 -16.94 -17.04
N LYS A 223 14.03 -16.88 -16.81
CA LYS A 223 13.02 -16.86 -17.88
C LYS A 223 13.15 -15.62 -18.79
N ALA A 224 13.62 -14.50 -18.24
CA ALA A 224 13.90 -13.28 -18.99
C ALA A 224 15.27 -13.27 -19.70
N GLY A 225 16.05 -14.36 -19.64
CA GLY A 225 17.36 -14.48 -20.27
C GLY A 225 18.47 -13.69 -19.58
N VAL A 226 18.29 -13.34 -18.29
CA VAL A 226 19.29 -12.63 -17.51
C VAL A 226 20.24 -13.63 -16.85
N GLU A 227 21.53 -13.50 -17.11
CA GLU A 227 22.55 -14.26 -16.40
C GLU A 227 22.68 -13.80 -14.95
N ILE A 228 22.50 -14.73 -14.00
CA ILE A 228 22.64 -14.47 -12.59
C ILE A 228 24.07 -14.85 -12.19
N LYS A 229 24.90 -13.84 -11.93
CA LYS A 229 26.21 -14.09 -11.30
C LYS A 229 25.98 -14.53 -9.85
N ASN A 230 26.49 -15.69 -9.49
CA ASN A 230 26.47 -16.23 -8.13
C ASN A 230 27.33 -15.39 -7.20
#